data_104277eabd7224427bcf67d670e87277
#
_entry.id   104277eabd7224427bcf67d670e87277
#
_cell.length_a   1.000
_cell.length_b   1.000
_cell.length_c   1.000
_cell.angle_alpha   90.00
_cell.angle_beta   90.00
_cell.angle_gamma   90.00
#
_symmetry.space_group_name_H-M   'P 1'
#
loop_
_entity.id
_entity.type
_entity.pdbx_description
1 polymer ?
#
loop_
_entity_poly.entity_id
_entity_poly.type
_entity_poly.pdbx_seq_one_letter_code
_entity_poly.pdbx_strand_id
1 'polypeptide(L)'
;MRLELIRLPIRPSNVRVCRFRHDRIFANRKRYYNGCRHDCQSLLFAYTPKFLYFFERMLMYNRAMKRMIIFLLCIMLAALPCAGCAQAADDVWILFVNAKKGDAALISANGKFYLVDTGREENADALVSTLKEYGVDEIEGLFLTHSHNDHTGGLKAVAEAFTIRAAYRAEFAKANKKGQAKLDKKLGKVGLESTILRAGDRISLGGDAYAEVLAPTELNGDDDNDNSLVLMLHANGHRALFTGDMQFREERTLLRRNADVSADILKVGNHGNPDATLEEFADAVGAGIAVISTDT
;
A
#
# COMPACT_ATOMS: atom_id res chain seq x y z
N MET A 1 -26.57 0.47 9.38
CA MET A 1 -25.80 -0.63 8.75
C MET A 1 -24.75 -1.09 9.76
N ARG A 2 -24.77 -2.35 10.24
CA ARG A 2 -23.85 -2.81 11.28
C ARG A 2 -22.45 -2.97 10.66
N LEU A 3 -21.47 -2.28 11.21
CA LEU A 3 -20.05 -2.56 10.97
C LEU A 3 -19.74 -3.98 11.49
N GLU A 4 -19.54 -4.93 10.60
CA GLU A 4 -19.03 -6.25 11.00
C GLU A 4 -17.53 -6.16 11.23
N LEU A 5 -17.14 -6.23 12.50
CA LEU A 5 -15.76 -6.42 12.91
C LEU A 5 -15.33 -7.83 12.48
N ILE A 6 -14.62 -7.97 11.38
CA ILE A 6 -14.05 -9.26 10.99
C ILE A 6 -12.91 -9.61 11.96
N ARG A 7 -13.25 -10.30 13.05
CA ARG A 7 -12.30 -10.99 13.91
C ARG A 7 -11.84 -12.26 13.19
N LEU A 8 -10.66 -12.24 12.59
CA LEU A 8 -10.04 -13.47 12.09
C LEU A 8 -9.30 -14.18 13.23
N PRO A 9 -9.36 -15.53 13.29
CA PRO A 9 -8.73 -16.29 14.38
C PRO A 9 -7.22 -16.09 14.41
N ILE A 10 -6.71 -15.90 15.62
CA ILE A 10 -5.31 -15.59 15.94
C ILE A 10 -4.43 -16.82 15.67
N ARG A 11 -3.45 -16.66 14.77
CA ARG A 11 -2.21 -17.44 14.74
C ARG A 11 -1.03 -16.49 14.57
N PRO A 12 0.21 -16.83 15.00
CA PRO A 12 1.30 -15.89 15.22
C PRO A 12 1.97 -15.37 13.93
N SER A 13 1.22 -14.70 13.09
CA SER A 13 1.67 -13.78 12.05
C SER A 13 0.46 -12.95 11.63
N ASN A 14 0.17 -11.91 12.43
CA ASN A 14 -1.00 -11.06 12.25
C ASN A 14 -0.77 -10.01 11.16
N VAL A 15 -0.67 -10.48 9.93
CA VAL A 15 -0.52 -9.62 8.75
C VAL A 15 -1.79 -9.72 7.92
N ARG A 16 -2.42 -8.60 7.61
CA ARG A 16 -3.56 -8.52 6.69
C ARG A 16 -3.14 -7.80 5.43
N VAL A 17 -3.28 -8.47 4.28
CA VAL A 17 -3.06 -7.91 2.96
C VAL A 17 -4.40 -7.65 2.32
N CYS A 18 -4.67 -6.39 1.95
CA CYS A 18 -5.81 -6.00 1.15
C CYS A 18 -5.33 -5.74 -0.28
N ARG A 19 -5.87 -6.46 -1.26
CA ARG A 19 -5.48 -6.36 -2.66
C ARG A 19 -6.63 -5.77 -3.48
N PHE A 20 -6.34 -4.72 -4.22
CA PHE A 20 -7.27 -4.11 -5.17
C PHE A 20 -7.18 -4.82 -6.53
N ARG A 21 -8.29 -5.41 -7.00
CA ARG A 21 -8.45 -5.89 -8.39
C ARG A 21 -9.66 -5.23 -8.99
N HIS A 22 -9.68 -5.12 -10.32
CA HIS A 22 -10.70 -4.39 -11.10
C HIS A 22 -12.17 -4.61 -10.70
N ASP A 23 -12.51 -5.70 -10.03
CA ASP A 23 -13.92 -6.01 -9.74
C ASP A 23 -14.21 -6.44 -8.29
N ARG A 24 -13.22 -6.56 -7.38
CA ARG A 24 -13.48 -6.99 -5.99
C ARG A 24 -12.30 -6.73 -5.04
N ILE A 25 -12.60 -6.36 -3.80
CA ILE A 25 -11.65 -6.34 -2.68
C ILE A 25 -11.54 -7.75 -2.11
N PHE A 26 -10.33 -8.29 -2.01
CA PHE A 26 -10.09 -9.56 -1.35
C PHE A 26 -9.12 -9.38 -0.18
N ALA A 27 -9.57 -9.72 1.02
CA ALA A 27 -8.69 -9.95 2.15
C ALA A 27 -8.16 -11.38 2.08
N ASN A 28 -6.88 -11.58 1.78
CA ASN A 28 -6.36 -12.94 1.57
C ASN A 28 -5.07 -13.22 2.35
N ARG A 29 -4.98 -14.48 2.84
CA ARG A 29 -3.81 -15.04 3.54
C ARG A 29 -2.70 -15.39 2.54
N LYS A 30 -1.47 -15.24 2.95
CA LYS A 30 -0.15 -15.86 2.59
C LYS A 30 0.01 -16.81 1.36
N ARG A 31 -0.90 -16.93 0.41
CA ARG A 31 -0.84 -17.98 -0.64
C ARG A 31 -0.45 -17.51 -2.04
N TYR A 32 -0.14 -16.25 -2.27
CA TYR A 32 -0.01 -15.73 -3.65
C TYR A 32 1.40 -15.43 -4.16
N TYR A 33 2.45 -15.61 -3.38
CA TYR A 33 3.82 -15.39 -3.88
C TYR A 33 4.39 -16.57 -4.70
N ASN A 34 3.76 -17.74 -4.69
CA ASN A 34 4.26 -18.93 -5.41
C ASN A 34 3.51 -19.25 -6.73
N GLY A 35 2.55 -18.44 -7.18
CA GLY A 35 1.66 -18.78 -8.32
C GLY A 35 2.19 -18.42 -9.70
N CYS A 36 3.14 -17.51 -9.85
CA CYS A 36 3.57 -17.04 -11.17
C CYS A 36 4.78 -17.76 -11.79
N ARG A 37 5.45 -18.66 -11.07
CA ARG A 37 6.62 -19.37 -11.63
C ARG A 37 6.34 -20.72 -12.28
N HIS A 38 5.13 -21.28 -12.13
CA HIS A 38 4.86 -22.66 -12.61
C HIS A 38 4.06 -22.77 -13.90
N ASP A 39 3.38 -21.75 -14.37
CA ASP A 39 2.52 -21.89 -15.57
C ASP A 39 3.23 -21.69 -16.90
N CYS A 40 4.41 -21.06 -16.94
CA CYS A 40 5.17 -20.97 -18.19
C CYS A 40 5.88 -22.27 -18.61
N GLN A 41 6.19 -23.17 -17.69
CA GLN A 41 6.85 -24.43 -18.03
C GLN A 41 5.87 -25.52 -18.50
N SER A 42 4.62 -25.52 -18.01
CA SER A 42 3.60 -26.50 -18.41
C SER A 42 3.07 -26.29 -19.83
N LEU A 43 3.08 -25.06 -20.34
CA LEU A 43 2.70 -24.76 -21.73
C LEU A 43 3.77 -25.18 -22.75
N LEU A 44 5.05 -25.19 -22.38
CA LEU A 44 6.13 -25.67 -23.26
C LEU A 44 6.10 -27.19 -23.46
N PHE A 45 5.68 -27.97 -22.45
CA PHE A 45 5.64 -29.44 -22.55
C PHE A 45 4.43 -29.98 -23.32
N ALA A 46 3.33 -29.25 -23.41
CA ALA A 46 2.13 -29.72 -24.11
C ALA A 46 2.23 -29.60 -25.64
N TYR A 47 3.16 -28.84 -26.18
CA TYR A 47 3.30 -28.60 -27.63
C TYR A 47 4.45 -29.35 -28.30
N THR A 48 5.36 -29.96 -27.54
CA THR A 48 6.55 -30.59 -28.08
C THR A 48 6.27 -31.78 -29.03
N PRO A 49 5.31 -32.71 -28.80
CA PRO A 49 5.08 -33.82 -29.72
C PRO A 49 4.49 -33.40 -31.08
N LYS A 50 3.63 -32.36 -31.06
CA LYS A 50 3.04 -31.83 -32.30
C LYS A 50 4.04 -31.00 -33.12
N PHE A 51 4.98 -30.36 -32.45
CA PHE A 51 6.02 -29.58 -33.09
C PHE A 51 7.06 -30.48 -33.78
N LEU A 52 7.46 -31.61 -33.17
CA LEU A 52 8.34 -32.59 -33.78
C LEU A 52 7.71 -33.24 -35.05
N TYR A 53 6.45 -33.59 -34.97
CA TYR A 53 5.71 -34.18 -36.13
C TYR A 53 5.58 -33.20 -37.30
N PHE A 54 5.41 -31.90 -37.00
CA PHE A 54 5.40 -30.85 -38.01
C PHE A 54 6.77 -30.68 -38.65
N PHE A 55 7.86 -30.80 -37.89
CA PHE A 55 9.22 -30.66 -38.37
C PHE A 55 9.65 -31.81 -39.26
N GLU A 56 9.27 -33.04 -38.94
CA GLU A 56 9.52 -34.22 -39.80
C GLU A 56 8.80 -34.10 -41.14
N ARG A 57 7.58 -33.61 -41.15
CA ARG A 57 6.82 -33.41 -42.41
C ARG A 57 7.41 -32.26 -43.24
N MET A 58 8.02 -31.26 -42.62
CA MET A 58 8.66 -30.16 -43.30
C MET A 58 9.92 -30.60 -44.08
N LEU A 59 10.58 -31.68 -43.66
CA LEU A 59 11.72 -32.26 -44.36
C LEU A 59 11.36 -32.87 -45.74
N MET A 60 10.11 -33.18 -46.00
CA MET A 60 9.60 -33.76 -47.24
C MET A 60 9.29 -32.72 -48.33
N TYR A 61 9.33 -31.44 -48.06
CA TYR A 61 9.06 -30.38 -49.03
C TYR A 61 10.28 -29.95 -49.83
N ASN A 62 10.05 -29.47 -51.07
CA ASN A 62 11.15 -28.92 -51.86
C ASN A 62 11.71 -27.61 -51.29
N ARG A 63 12.90 -27.18 -51.73
CA ARG A 63 13.59 -26.03 -51.13
C ARG A 63 12.80 -24.72 -51.16
N ALA A 64 11.96 -24.50 -52.21
CA ALA A 64 11.14 -23.29 -52.32
C ALA A 64 10.04 -23.24 -51.29
N MET A 65 9.34 -24.37 -51.10
CA MET A 65 8.27 -24.52 -50.12
C MET A 65 8.78 -24.41 -48.65
N LYS A 66 9.99 -24.96 -48.39
CA LYS A 66 10.65 -24.79 -47.09
C LYS A 66 10.91 -23.33 -46.76
N ARG A 67 11.41 -22.56 -47.72
CA ARG A 67 11.65 -21.11 -47.57
C ARG A 67 10.35 -20.33 -47.33
N MET A 68 9.30 -20.67 -48.01
CA MET A 68 7.99 -20.05 -47.84
C MET A 68 7.38 -20.37 -46.46
N ILE A 69 7.48 -21.61 -45.99
CA ILE A 69 6.98 -22.01 -44.69
C ILE A 69 7.79 -21.31 -43.56
N ILE A 70 9.12 -21.24 -43.69
CA ILE A 70 9.99 -20.53 -42.74
C ILE A 70 9.62 -19.05 -42.72
N PHE A 71 9.41 -18.42 -43.90
CA PHE A 71 9.02 -17.00 -43.99
C PHE A 71 7.67 -16.74 -43.33
N LEU A 72 6.66 -17.60 -43.59
CA LEU A 72 5.36 -17.52 -42.91
C LEU A 72 5.42 -17.75 -41.41
N LEU A 73 6.27 -18.69 -40.96
CA LEU A 73 6.51 -18.91 -39.53
C LEU A 73 7.20 -17.70 -38.88
N CYS A 74 8.16 -17.07 -39.57
CA CYS A 74 8.80 -15.84 -39.09
C CYS A 74 7.80 -14.67 -39.03
N ILE A 75 6.90 -14.53 -40.02
CA ILE A 75 5.84 -13.53 -39.97
C ILE A 75 4.86 -13.83 -38.83
N MET A 76 4.47 -15.08 -38.63
CA MET A 76 3.59 -15.50 -37.54
C MET A 76 4.24 -15.27 -36.17
N LEU A 77 5.54 -15.55 -36.02
CA LEU A 77 6.31 -15.26 -34.82
C LEU A 77 6.50 -13.74 -34.58
N ALA A 78 6.67 -12.95 -35.65
CA ALA A 78 6.77 -11.49 -35.58
C ALA A 78 5.40 -10.84 -35.34
N ALA A 79 4.30 -11.49 -35.73
CA ALA A 79 2.93 -11.04 -35.50
C ALA A 79 2.34 -11.56 -34.17
N LEU A 80 3.06 -12.44 -33.44
CA LEU A 80 2.71 -12.72 -32.05
C LEU A 80 2.90 -11.39 -31.28
N PRO A 81 1.83 -10.79 -30.74
CA PRO A 81 2.00 -9.69 -29.82
C PRO A 81 2.96 -10.23 -28.75
N CYS A 82 4.01 -9.44 -28.46
CA CYS A 82 4.94 -9.77 -27.41
C CYS A 82 4.12 -9.99 -26.13
N ALA A 83 3.76 -11.24 -25.86
CA ALA A 83 2.94 -11.60 -24.69
C ALA A 83 3.65 -11.28 -23.35
N GLY A 84 4.84 -10.67 -23.45
CA GLY A 84 5.59 -10.12 -22.34
C GLY A 84 5.32 -8.65 -22.03
N CYS A 85 4.49 -7.96 -22.86
CA CYS A 85 3.96 -6.62 -22.57
C CYS A 85 2.46 -6.65 -22.24
N ALA A 86 1.93 -7.75 -21.68
CA ALA A 86 0.81 -7.58 -20.79
C ALA A 86 1.38 -6.72 -19.65
N GLN A 87 1.09 -5.42 -19.70
CA GLN A 87 1.25 -4.52 -18.59
C GLN A 87 0.73 -5.29 -17.38
N ALA A 88 1.63 -5.69 -16.47
CA ALA A 88 1.21 -6.30 -15.22
C ALA A 88 0.17 -5.31 -14.70
N ALA A 89 -1.08 -5.75 -14.58
CA ALA A 89 -2.16 -4.91 -14.08
C ALA A 89 -1.59 -4.29 -12.82
N ASP A 90 -1.67 -2.95 -12.70
CA ASP A 90 -1.08 -2.18 -11.62
C ASP A 90 -1.51 -2.81 -10.29
N ASP A 91 -0.70 -3.76 -9.79
CA ASP A 91 -1.05 -4.55 -8.61
C ASP A 91 -0.77 -3.69 -7.39
N VAL A 92 -1.80 -3.01 -6.92
CA VAL A 92 -1.75 -2.22 -5.69
C VAL A 92 -2.30 -3.05 -4.55
N TRP A 93 -1.53 -3.16 -3.47
CA TRP A 93 -1.95 -3.84 -2.25
C TRP A 93 -1.47 -3.11 -1.01
N ILE A 94 -2.16 -3.32 0.09
CA ILE A 94 -1.87 -2.75 1.39
C ILE A 94 -1.65 -3.88 2.38
N LEU A 95 -0.57 -3.77 3.15
CA LEU A 95 -0.26 -4.63 4.26
C LEU A 95 -0.34 -3.82 5.56
N PHE A 96 -1.35 -4.06 6.36
CA PHE A 96 -1.40 -3.54 7.73
C PHE A 96 -0.56 -4.44 8.63
N VAL A 97 0.56 -3.90 9.12
CA VAL A 97 1.50 -4.64 9.95
C VAL A 97 1.00 -4.66 11.38
N ASN A 98 1.06 -5.83 12.04
CA ASN A 98 0.74 -5.90 13.46
C ASN A 98 1.88 -5.26 14.28
N ALA A 99 1.74 -3.97 14.54
CA ALA A 99 2.62 -3.21 15.44
C ALA A 99 2.04 -3.10 16.85
N LYS A 100 1.14 -4.03 17.26
CA LYS A 100 0.32 -3.97 18.48
C LYS A 100 -0.48 -2.65 18.51
N LYS A 101 -0.44 -1.89 19.62
CA LYS A 101 -1.00 -0.56 19.70
C LYS A 101 -0.05 0.45 19.06
N GLY A 102 0.17 0.35 17.76
CA GLY A 102 0.96 1.26 16.95
C GLY A 102 0.61 1.07 15.49
N ASP A 103 0.84 2.05 14.66
CA ASP A 103 0.49 2.01 13.25
C ASP A 103 1.71 1.82 12.36
N ALA A 104 1.61 0.86 11.46
CA ALA A 104 2.49 0.72 10.32
C ALA A 104 1.72 0.04 9.17
N ALA A 105 1.69 0.65 8.00
CA ALA A 105 1.07 0.08 6.82
C ALA A 105 1.99 0.21 5.61
N LEU A 106 2.29 -0.93 4.96
CA LEU A 106 3.04 -0.98 3.72
C LEU A 106 2.07 -0.93 2.55
N ILE A 107 2.29 -0.02 1.63
CA ILE A 107 1.60 0.08 0.36
C ILE A 107 2.58 -0.34 -0.74
N SER A 108 2.21 -1.31 -1.56
CA SER A 108 2.90 -1.60 -2.81
C SER A 108 2.07 -1.08 -3.96
N ALA A 109 2.68 -0.29 -4.82
CA ALA A 109 2.04 0.25 -6.00
C ALA A 109 3.05 0.27 -7.15
N ASN A 110 2.73 -0.37 -8.27
CA ASN A 110 3.58 -0.40 -9.47
C ASN A 110 5.01 -0.86 -9.21
N GLY A 111 5.21 -1.84 -8.31
CA GLY A 111 6.51 -2.36 -7.95
C GLY A 111 7.33 -1.46 -7.02
N LYS A 112 6.75 -0.36 -6.52
CA LYS A 112 7.34 0.54 -5.54
C LYS A 112 6.67 0.36 -4.19
N PHE A 113 7.42 0.66 -3.13
CA PHE A 113 6.94 0.52 -1.76
C PHE A 113 6.84 1.88 -1.06
N TYR A 114 5.73 2.07 -0.37
CA TYR A 114 5.46 3.23 0.45
C TYR A 114 5.06 2.78 1.85
N LEU A 115 5.45 3.53 2.86
CA LEU A 115 5.16 3.18 4.25
C LEU A 115 4.37 4.32 4.91
N VAL A 116 3.28 3.98 5.58
CA VAL A 116 2.53 4.91 6.43
C VAL A 116 2.81 4.53 7.88
N ASP A 117 3.50 5.41 8.59
CA ASP A 117 4.01 5.23 9.95
C ASP A 117 4.97 4.04 10.13
N THR A 118 5.63 3.96 11.28
CA THR A 118 6.67 2.98 11.58
C THR A 118 6.44 2.21 12.88
N GLY A 119 5.26 2.38 13.49
CA GLY A 119 4.93 1.72 14.74
C GLY A 119 5.81 2.13 15.92
N ARG A 120 5.77 1.31 16.97
CA ARG A 120 6.55 1.50 18.20
C ARG A 120 7.98 1.03 18.04
N GLU A 121 8.89 1.61 18.83
CA GLU A 121 10.31 1.23 18.87
C GLU A 121 10.50 -0.24 19.28
N GLU A 122 9.74 -0.73 20.26
CA GLU A 122 9.82 -2.13 20.72
C GLU A 122 9.38 -3.18 19.68
N ASN A 123 8.67 -2.75 18.63
CA ASN A 123 8.23 -3.62 17.53
C ASN A 123 9.01 -3.38 16.22
N ALA A 124 10.01 -2.52 16.24
CA ALA A 124 10.72 -2.08 15.04
C ALA A 124 11.43 -3.23 14.30
N ASP A 125 12.05 -4.17 15.03
CA ASP A 125 12.71 -5.34 14.42
C ASP A 125 11.71 -6.26 13.73
N ALA A 126 10.51 -6.43 14.32
CA ALA A 126 9.44 -7.21 13.72
C ALA A 126 8.89 -6.52 12.46
N LEU A 127 8.76 -5.18 12.46
CA LEU A 127 8.40 -4.41 11.29
C LEU A 127 9.43 -4.61 10.18
N VAL A 128 10.72 -4.38 10.45
CA VAL A 128 11.81 -4.54 9.47
C VAL A 128 11.83 -5.96 8.90
N SER A 129 11.67 -6.99 9.74
CA SER A 129 11.60 -8.38 9.29
C SER A 129 10.42 -8.62 8.36
N THR A 130 9.25 -8.06 8.71
CA THR A 130 8.04 -8.15 7.87
C THR A 130 8.24 -7.46 6.52
N LEU A 131 8.79 -6.24 6.51
CA LEU A 131 9.06 -5.52 5.27
C LEU A 131 10.00 -6.31 4.35
N LYS A 132 11.07 -6.91 4.90
CA LYS A 132 11.99 -7.79 4.15
C LYS A 132 11.29 -9.04 3.62
N GLU A 133 10.41 -9.68 4.40
CA GLU A 133 9.63 -10.85 3.96
C GLU A 133 8.73 -10.51 2.75
N TYR A 134 8.25 -9.27 2.66
CA TYR A 134 7.45 -8.78 1.53
C TYR A 134 8.28 -8.20 0.39
N GLY A 135 9.60 -8.36 0.43
CA GLY A 135 10.51 -7.99 -0.65
C GLY A 135 10.80 -6.50 -0.76
N VAL A 136 10.59 -5.75 0.33
CA VAL A 136 10.98 -4.33 0.36
C VAL A 136 12.49 -4.25 0.31
N ASP A 137 13.03 -3.56 -0.66
CA ASP A 137 14.44 -3.19 -0.82
C ASP A 137 14.65 -1.68 -0.60
N GLU A 138 13.65 -0.90 -0.96
CA GLU A 138 13.67 0.56 -0.85
C GLU A 138 12.25 1.06 -0.54
N ILE A 139 12.13 2.17 0.19
CA ILE A 139 10.90 2.89 0.48
C ILE A 139 10.89 4.18 -0.34
N GLU A 140 10.04 4.23 -1.36
CA GLU A 140 9.90 5.40 -2.24
C GLU A 140 9.34 6.60 -1.48
N GLY A 141 8.39 6.38 -0.55
CA GLY A 141 7.81 7.42 0.29
C GLY A 141 7.43 6.91 1.67
N LEU A 142 7.85 7.62 2.70
CA LEU A 142 7.44 7.42 4.08
C LEU A 142 6.50 8.54 4.50
N PHE A 143 5.26 8.21 4.83
CA PHE A 143 4.27 9.14 5.36
C PHE A 143 4.20 9.00 6.88
N LEU A 144 4.50 10.08 7.60
CA LEU A 144 4.43 10.16 9.06
C LEU A 144 3.17 10.94 9.42
N THR A 145 2.20 10.28 10.04
CA THR A 145 0.91 10.89 10.34
C THR A 145 1.04 11.98 11.39
N HIS A 146 1.75 11.70 12.49
CA HIS A 146 2.04 12.65 13.56
C HIS A 146 3.26 12.21 14.37
N SER A 147 3.63 12.91 15.48
CA SER A 147 4.94 12.73 16.15
C SER A 147 4.98 11.66 17.26
N HIS A 148 3.88 11.01 17.59
CA HIS A 148 3.83 10.06 18.69
C HIS A 148 4.69 8.80 18.43
N ASN A 149 5.11 8.16 19.53
CA ASN A 149 6.07 7.06 19.46
C ASN A 149 5.49 5.78 18.85
N ASP A 150 4.21 5.57 18.96
CA ASP A 150 3.49 4.44 18.38
C ASP A 150 3.26 4.58 16.86
N HIS A 151 3.67 5.73 16.29
CA HIS A 151 3.68 5.99 14.84
C HIS A 151 5.11 6.18 14.30
N THR A 152 6.00 6.78 15.09
CA THR A 152 7.35 7.15 14.64
C THR A 152 8.46 6.42 15.39
N GLY A 153 8.13 5.44 16.25
CA GLY A 153 9.10 4.74 17.10
C GLY A 153 10.10 3.91 16.31
N GLY A 154 9.64 3.21 15.27
CA GLY A 154 10.46 2.37 14.42
C GLY A 154 11.29 3.10 13.36
N LEU A 155 11.15 4.43 13.23
CA LEU A 155 11.79 5.21 12.16
C LEU A 155 13.29 4.94 12.04
N LYS A 156 14.00 4.86 13.17
CA LYS A 156 15.45 4.59 13.17
C LYS A 156 15.77 3.24 12.54
N ALA A 157 15.12 2.18 12.99
CA ALA A 157 15.37 0.82 12.50
C ALA A 157 14.99 0.67 11.02
N VAL A 158 13.90 1.32 10.58
CA VAL A 158 13.49 1.34 9.17
C VAL A 158 14.52 2.06 8.32
N ALA A 159 15.02 3.22 8.74
CA ALA A 159 16.02 3.99 8.01
C ALA A 159 17.41 3.33 8.01
N GLU A 160 17.75 2.52 9.02
CA GLU A 160 18.97 1.70 9.04
C GLU A 160 18.87 0.48 8.12
N ALA A 161 17.66 -0.03 7.90
CA ALA A 161 17.42 -1.25 7.11
C ALA A 161 17.13 -0.99 5.63
N PHE A 162 16.59 0.19 5.29
CA PHE A 162 16.12 0.52 3.95
C PHE A 162 16.50 1.93 3.53
N THR A 163 16.76 2.14 2.25
CA THR A 163 16.84 3.48 1.67
C THR A 163 15.43 4.09 1.64
N ILE A 164 15.28 5.29 2.22
CA ILE A 164 14.03 6.06 2.16
C ILE A 164 14.26 7.25 1.23
N ARG A 165 13.54 7.29 0.09
CA ARG A 165 13.71 8.33 -0.94
C ARG A 165 13.11 9.67 -0.55
N ALA A 166 11.92 9.65 0.06
CA ALA A 166 11.22 10.83 0.50
C ALA A 166 10.49 10.56 1.81
N ALA A 167 10.43 11.57 2.69
CA ALA A 167 9.61 11.55 3.88
C ALA A 167 8.59 12.69 3.84
N TYR A 168 7.37 12.40 4.27
CA TYR A 168 6.25 13.32 4.25
C TYR A 168 5.61 13.41 5.63
N ARG A 169 5.11 14.59 5.99
CA ARG A 169 4.37 14.81 7.24
C ARG A 169 3.36 15.95 7.12
N ALA A 170 2.42 16.01 8.04
CA ALA A 170 1.58 17.19 8.19
C ALA A 170 2.40 18.41 8.71
N GLU A 171 1.84 19.60 8.55
CA GLU A 171 2.33 20.81 9.20
C GLU A 171 1.99 20.76 10.69
N PHE A 172 2.92 21.17 11.55
CA PHE A 172 2.64 21.30 12.98
C PHE A 172 1.95 22.62 13.31
N ALA A 173 0.96 22.56 14.19
CA ALA A 173 0.40 23.76 14.78
C ALA A 173 1.46 24.54 15.56
N LYS A 174 1.40 25.87 15.52
CA LYS A 174 2.36 26.75 16.20
C LYS A 174 2.47 26.49 17.71
N ALA A 175 1.41 25.98 18.33
CA ALA A 175 1.38 25.60 19.73
C ALA A 175 2.14 24.29 20.00
N ASN A 176 2.18 23.34 19.01
CA ASN A 176 2.81 22.02 19.15
C ASN A 176 4.32 22.03 18.85
N LYS A 177 5.08 22.94 19.49
CA LYS A 177 6.55 23.00 19.34
C LYS A 177 7.27 21.73 19.81
N LYS A 178 6.70 21.03 20.81
CA LYS A 178 7.30 19.80 21.36
C LYS A 178 7.19 18.65 20.36
N GLY A 179 6.04 18.47 19.76
CA GLY A 179 5.82 17.44 18.74
C GLY A 179 6.73 17.67 17.54
N GLN A 180 6.77 18.91 17.03
CA GLN A 180 7.67 19.29 15.94
C GLN A 180 9.13 18.98 16.28
N ALA A 181 9.65 19.50 17.40
CA ALA A 181 11.05 19.29 17.79
C ALA A 181 11.39 17.82 17.99
N LYS A 182 10.44 17.01 18.46
CA LYS A 182 10.60 15.56 18.65
C LYS A 182 10.73 14.86 17.31
N LEU A 183 9.87 15.16 16.33
CA LEU A 183 9.92 14.56 15.02
C LEU A 183 11.14 15.01 14.22
N ASP A 184 11.44 16.33 14.23
CA ASP A 184 12.63 16.89 13.57
C ASP A 184 13.92 16.25 14.12
N LYS A 185 14.00 16.03 15.43
CA LYS A 185 15.12 15.32 16.05
C LYS A 185 15.24 13.87 15.60
N LYS A 186 14.11 13.16 15.42
CA LYS A 186 14.11 11.75 14.94
C LYS A 186 14.57 11.70 13.49
N LEU A 187 14.03 12.55 12.62
CA LEU A 187 14.40 12.66 11.22
C LEU A 187 15.88 13.03 11.05
N GLY A 188 16.35 14.05 11.79
CA GLY A 188 17.75 14.48 11.75
C GLY A 188 18.74 13.39 12.19
N LYS A 189 18.37 12.52 13.14
CA LYS A 189 19.22 11.38 13.56
C LYS A 189 19.46 10.36 12.45
N VAL A 190 18.56 10.24 11.50
CA VAL A 190 18.63 9.31 10.37
C VAL A 190 18.94 10.01 9.04
N GLY A 191 19.28 11.32 9.10
CA GLY A 191 19.64 12.10 7.92
C GLY A 191 18.51 12.34 6.93
N LEU A 192 17.24 12.27 7.39
CA LEU A 192 16.06 12.51 6.56
C LEU A 192 15.54 13.93 6.74
N GLU A 193 15.22 14.57 5.63
CA GLU A 193 14.35 15.74 5.57
C GLU A 193 12.93 15.34 5.21
N SER A 194 11.95 16.10 5.69
CA SER A 194 10.55 15.82 5.38
C SER A 194 9.88 16.95 4.62
N THR A 195 9.09 16.60 3.63
CA THR A 195 8.20 17.52 2.92
C THR A 195 6.89 17.67 3.69
N ILE A 196 6.46 18.91 3.90
CA ILE A 196 5.16 19.20 4.52
C ILE A 196 4.07 19.04 3.46
N LEU A 197 3.07 18.20 3.77
CA LEU A 197 1.87 18.04 2.98
C LEU A 197 0.69 18.77 3.65
N ARG A 198 -0.24 19.24 2.81
CA ARG A 198 -1.46 19.95 3.20
C ARG A 198 -2.67 19.35 2.54
N ALA A 199 -3.85 19.57 3.12
CA ALA A 199 -5.10 19.13 2.51
C ALA A 199 -5.22 19.60 1.06
N GLY A 200 -5.53 18.67 0.16
CA GLY A 200 -5.56 18.87 -1.28
C GLY A 200 -4.30 18.46 -2.03
N ASP A 201 -3.16 18.25 -1.34
CA ASP A 201 -1.95 17.75 -1.99
C ASP A 201 -2.16 16.30 -2.45
N ARG A 202 -1.49 15.94 -3.56
CA ARG A 202 -1.51 14.59 -4.12
C ARG A 202 -0.12 14.10 -4.42
N ILE A 203 0.18 12.89 -3.97
CA ILE A 203 1.44 12.19 -4.24
C ILE A 203 1.15 11.02 -5.17
N SER A 204 1.73 11.04 -6.38
CA SER A 204 1.63 9.93 -7.32
C SER A 204 2.39 8.72 -6.79
N LEU A 205 1.76 7.55 -6.84
CA LEU A 205 2.37 6.27 -6.51
C LEU A 205 2.67 5.43 -7.76
N GLY A 206 2.44 6.03 -8.94
CA GLY A 206 2.62 5.40 -10.24
C GLY A 206 1.31 4.85 -10.81
N GLY A 207 1.24 4.70 -12.15
CA GLY A 207 0.02 4.31 -12.83
C GLY A 207 -1.13 5.26 -12.52
N ASP A 208 -2.28 4.72 -12.13
CA ASP A 208 -3.45 5.47 -11.67
C ASP A 208 -3.49 5.65 -10.13
N ALA A 209 -2.51 5.05 -9.42
CA ALA A 209 -2.47 5.10 -7.96
C ALA A 209 -1.90 6.44 -7.45
N TYR A 210 -2.57 7.03 -6.47
CA TYR A 210 -2.09 8.24 -5.78
C TYR A 210 -2.63 8.30 -4.34
N ALA A 211 -1.89 8.99 -3.48
CA ALA A 211 -2.33 9.37 -2.15
C ALA A 211 -2.77 10.84 -2.17
N GLU A 212 -4.00 11.11 -1.73
CA GLU A 212 -4.55 12.45 -1.55
C GLU A 212 -4.59 12.80 -0.07
N VAL A 213 -4.15 13.99 0.28
CA VAL A 213 -4.19 14.50 1.67
C VAL A 213 -5.56 15.11 1.92
N LEU A 214 -6.31 14.58 2.88
CA LEU A 214 -7.60 15.12 3.29
C LEU A 214 -7.50 16.04 4.50
N ALA A 215 -6.56 15.77 5.42
CA ALA A 215 -6.37 16.53 6.66
C ALA A 215 -4.88 16.58 7.06
N PRO A 216 -4.49 17.49 7.97
CA PRO A 216 -5.35 18.45 8.66
C PRO A 216 -5.81 19.59 7.72
N THR A 217 -7.08 19.97 7.83
CA THR A 217 -7.66 21.11 7.09
C THR A 217 -7.46 22.42 7.84
N GLU A 218 -7.37 22.34 9.15
CA GLU A 218 -7.07 23.41 10.08
C GLU A 218 -6.14 22.87 11.17
N LEU A 219 -5.13 23.64 11.55
CA LEU A 219 -4.21 23.25 12.61
C LEU A 219 -4.82 23.56 13.97
N ASN A 220 -5.02 22.53 14.77
CA ASN A 220 -5.76 22.58 16.02
C ASN A 220 -4.81 22.59 17.23
N GLY A 221 -4.63 23.73 17.86
CA GLY A 221 -3.95 23.85 19.16
C GLY A 221 -2.59 23.16 19.24
N ASP A 222 -2.37 22.40 20.30
CA ASP A 222 -1.19 21.55 20.53
C ASP A 222 -1.48 20.04 20.42
N ASP A 223 -2.71 19.70 20.06
CA ASP A 223 -3.13 18.29 19.87
C ASP A 223 -2.51 17.72 18.60
N ASP A 224 -1.59 16.78 18.78
CA ASP A 224 -0.86 16.15 17.69
C ASP A 224 -1.72 15.10 16.99
N ASN A 225 -2.59 14.40 17.72
CA ASN A 225 -3.50 13.39 17.18
C ASN A 225 -4.48 14.02 16.18
N ASP A 226 -5.16 15.09 16.60
CA ASP A 226 -6.17 15.76 15.78
C ASP A 226 -5.58 16.50 14.57
N ASN A 227 -4.25 16.71 14.57
CA ASN A 227 -3.48 17.24 13.43
C ASN A 227 -2.80 16.13 12.62
N SER A 228 -3.25 14.87 12.72
CA SER A 228 -2.71 13.76 11.94
C SER A 228 -2.82 14.00 10.44
N LEU A 229 -1.79 13.60 9.69
CA LEU A 229 -1.85 13.51 8.23
C LEU A 229 -2.87 12.42 7.86
N VAL A 230 -3.98 12.82 7.28
CA VAL A 230 -5.02 11.90 6.80
C VAL A 230 -4.86 11.70 5.30
N LEU A 231 -4.71 10.45 4.89
CA LEU A 231 -4.45 10.09 3.51
C LEU A 231 -5.58 9.24 2.94
N MET A 232 -6.08 9.62 1.76
CA MET A 232 -6.92 8.79 0.92
C MET A 232 -6.06 8.18 -0.18
N LEU A 233 -5.84 6.87 -0.13
CA LEU A 233 -5.24 6.12 -1.23
C LEU A 233 -6.30 5.84 -2.29
N HIS A 234 -6.02 6.21 -3.52
CA HIS A 234 -6.81 5.88 -4.71
C HIS A 234 -6.01 4.90 -5.56
N ALA A 235 -6.61 3.77 -5.92
CA ALA A 235 -5.97 2.79 -6.80
C ALA A 235 -7.02 1.85 -7.43
N ASN A 236 -6.94 1.62 -8.74
CA ASN A 236 -7.80 0.67 -9.47
C ASN A 236 -9.31 0.88 -9.21
N GLY A 237 -9.75 2.13 -9.04
CA GLY A 237 -11.16 2.47 -8.75
C GLY A 237 -11.58 2.20 -7.30
N HIS A 238 -10.66 1.82 -6.42
CA HIS A 238 -10.87 1.60 -4.98
C HIS A 238 -10.21 2.69 -4.14
N ARG A 239 -10.69 2.83 -2.90
CA ARG A 239 -10.18 3.83 -1.96
C ARG A 239 -9.90 3.22 -0.58
N ALA A 240 -8.77 3.64 0.04
CA ALA A 240 -8.45 3.31 1.42
C ALA A 240 -8.09 4.57 2.19
N LEU A 241 -8.77 4.78 3.32
CA LEU A 241 -8.62 5.94 4.18
C LEU A 241 -7.73 5.59 5.37
N PHE A 242 -6.62 6.32 5.50
CA PHE A 242 -5.69 6.25 6.63
C PHE A 242 -5.89 7.52 7.47
N THR A 243 -6.36 7.38 8.68
CA THR A 243 -6.74 8.50 9.54
C THR A 243 -5.67 8.87 10.57
N GLY A 244 -4.59 8.07 10.68
CA GLY A 244 -3.67 8.20 11.81
C GLY A 244 -4.44 8.14 13.13
N ASP A 245 -4.20 9.11 13.99
CA ASP A 245 -4.91 9.25 15.26
C ASP A 245 -5.91 10.42 15.27
N MET A 246 -6.38 10.82 14.09
CA MET A 246 -7.42 11.85 13.95
C MET A 246 -8.58 11.61 14.90
N GLN A 247 -9.03 12.69 15.55
CA GLN A 247 -10.09 12.67 16.56
C GLN A 247 -11.35 13.41 16.08
N PHE A 248 -12.35 13.46 16.93
CA PHE A 248 -13.69 13.99 16.65
C PHE A 248 -13.71 15.41 16.06
N ARG A 249 -12.74 16.24 16.41
CA ARG A 249 -12.73 17.64 15.96
C ARG A 249 -12.45 17.73 14.47
N GLU A 250 -11.39 17.06 14.01
CA GLU A 250 -11.06 17.07 12.60
C GLU A 250 -12.05 16.24 11.77
N GLU A 251 -12.58 15.12 12.30
CA GLU A 251 -13.66 14.37 11.67
C GLU A 251 -14.88 15.26 11.38
N ARG A 252 -15.35 16.04 12.41
CA ARG A 252 -16.43 17.00 12.21
C ARG A 252 -16.07 18.10 11.22
N THR A 253 -14.80 18.50 11.16
CA THR A 253 -14.35 19.52 10.22
C THR A 253 -14.41 19.00 8.79
N LEU A 254 -13.95 17.77 8.54
CA LEU A 254 -14.09 17.11 7.24
C LEU A 254 -15.57 16.99 6.82
N LEU A 255 -16.45 16.54 7.71
CA LEU A 255 -17.88 16.44 7.44
C LEU A 255 -18.51 17.80 7.13
N ARG A 256 -18.23 18.84 7.93
CA ARG A 256 -18.75 20.21 7.68
C ARG A 256 -18.27 20.79 6.35
N ARG A 257 -17.09 20.42 5.89
CA ARG A 257 -16.52 20.84 4.61
C ARG A 257 -17.04 19.99 3.43
N ASN A 258 -17.89 19.01 3.70
CA ASN A 258 -18.36 18.02 2.71
C ASN A 258 -17.17 17.35 1.98
N ALA A 259 -16.07 17.05 2.71
CA ALA A 259 -14.96 16.32 2.16
C ALA A 259 -15.42 14.91 1.72
N ASP A 260 -14.97 14.45 0.57
CA ASP A 260 -15.26 13.08 0.12
C ASP A 260 -14.40 12.08 0.88
N VAL A 261 -14.91 11.61 2.01
CA VAL A 261 -14.26 10.63 2.88
C VAL A 261 -14.66 9.18 2.58
N SER A 262 -15.57 8.95 1.59
CA SER A 262 -16.04 7.61 1.25
C SER A 262 -14.89 6.71 0.82
N ALA A 263 -14.77 5.52 1.42
CA ALA A 263 -13.69 4.58 1.16
C ALA A 263 -14.12 3.13 1.34
N ASP A 264 -13.49 2.20 0.65
CA ASP A 264 -13.73 0.76 0.79
C ASP A 264 -13.08 0.19 2.05
N ILE A 265 -11.94 0.80 2.45
CA ILE A 265 -11.15 0.41 3.62
C ILE A 265 -10.94 1.63 4.51
N LEU A 266 -11.21 1.48 5.80
CA LEU A 266 -10.91 2.48 6.83
C LEU A 266 -9.85 1.94 7.80
N LYS A 267 -8.69 2.61 7.91
CA LYS A 267 -7.84 2.48 9.09
C LYS A 267 -8.45 3.39 10.17
N VAL A 268 -9.02 2.76 11.19
CA VAL A 268 -9.75 3.43 12.26
C VAL A 268 -8.83 4.36 13.06
N GLY A 269 -9.30 5.56 13.32
CA GLY A 269 -8.57 6.61 14.02
C GLY A 269 -8.23 6.27 15.47
N ASN A 270 -7.14 6.83 15.96
CA ASN A 270 -6.68 6.75 17.34
C ASN A 270 -6.83 5.36 17.97
N HIS A 271 -6.45 4.30 17.23
CA HIS A 271 -6.48 2.89 17.66
C HIS A 271 -7.87 2.39 18.12
N GLY A 272 -8.95 3.06 17.71
CA GLY A 272 -10.31 2.76 18.15
C GLY A 272 -10.63 3.28 19.55
N ASN A 273 -9.90 4.28 20.04
CA ASN A 273 -10.20 4.95 21.29
C ASN A 273 -11.56 5.69 21.22
N PRO A 274 -12.23 5.94 22.38
CA PRO A 274 -13.57 6.52 22.40
C PRO A 274 -13.68 7.98 21.89
N ASP A 275 -12.56 8.65 21.66
CA ASP A 275 -12.47 10.04 21.19
C ASP A 275 -12.26 10.17 19.67
N ALA A 276 -12.32 9.03 18.95
CA ALA A 276 -12.16 8.98 17.51
C ALA A 276 -13.22 8.07 16.87
N THR A 277 -13.42 8.28 15.58
CA THR A 277 -14.37 7.53 14.72
C THR A 277 -15.83 7.71 15.16
N LEU A 278 -16.30 8.97 15.05
CA LEU A 278 -17.73 9.31 15.21
C LEU A 278 -18.61 8.40 14.34
N GLU A 279 -19.81 8.08 14.82
CA GLU A 279 -20.78 7.31 14.06
C GLU A 279 -21.09 7.97 12.71
N GLU A 280 -21.32 9.28 12.71
CA GLU A 280 -21.58 10.05 11.48
C GLU A 280 -20.38 10.03 10.51
N PHE A 281 -19.14 10.02 11.04
CA PHE A 281 -17.93 9.90 10.21
C PHE A 281 -17.81 8.50 9.64
N ALA A 282 -18.01 7.46 10.45
CA ALA A 282 -17.99 6.06 10.01
C ALA A 282 -19.06 5.79 8.94
N ASP A 283 -20.26 6.35 9.10
CA ASP A 283 -21.35 6.25 8.12
C ASP A 283 -21.00 6.99 6.81
N ALA A 284 -20.39 8.18 6.89
CA ALA A 284 -19.94 8.92 5.72
C ALA A 284 -18.81 8.20 4.97
N VAL A 285 -17.89 7.54 5.68
CA VAL A 285 -16.85 6.69 5.07
C VAL A 285 -17.47 5.47 4.40
N GLY A 286 -18.44 4.82 5.04
CA GLY A 286 -19.16 3.67 4.49
C GLY A 286 -18.30 2.46 4.17
N ALA A 287 -17.16 2.30 4.85
CA ALA A 287 -16.17 1.26 4.55
C ALA A 287 -16.71 -0.16 4.76
N GLY A 288 -16.45 -1.04 3.80
CA GLY A 288 -16.71 -2.48 3.94
C GLY A 288 -15.70 -3.20 4.84
N ILE A 289 -14.51 -2.61 5.03
CA ILE A 289 -13.44 -3.15 5.87
C ILE A 289 -12.93 -2.05 6.81
N ALA A 290 -12.94 -2.31 8.12
CA ALA A 290 -12.31 -1.48 9.13
C ALA A 290 -11.10 -2.20 9.73
N VAL A 291 -9.98 -1.50 9.82
CA VAL A 291 -8.73 -2.01 10.40
C VAL A 291 -8.41 -1.23 11.67
N ILE A 292 -8.22 -1.94 12.76
CA ILE A 292 -7.86 -1.36 14.07
C ILE A 292 -6.54 -1.95 14.51
N SER A 293 -5.58 -1.09 14.83
CA SER A 293 -4.31 -1.46 15.48
C SER A 293 -4.47 -1.25 16.99
N THR A 294 -4.55 -2.32 17.74
CA THR A 294 -4.76 -2.25 19.20
C THR A 294 -4.05 -3.40 19.91
N ASP A 295 -3.75 -3.22 21.18
CA ASP A 295 -3.32 -4.30 22.06
C ASP A 295 -4.55 -5.17 22.40
N THR A 296 -4.42 -6.49 22.22
CA THR A 296 -5.41 -7.49 22.60
C THR A 296 -4.87 -8.37 23.71
#